data_d99d5e10ad8571e2223f7193b4baaad9
#
_entry.id   d99d5e10ad8571e2223f7193b4baaad9
#
_cell.length_a   1.000
_cell.length_b   1.000
_cell.length_c   1.000
_cell.angle_alpha   90.00
_cell.angle_beta   90.00
_cell.angle_gamma   90.00
#
_symmetry.space_group_name_H-M   'P 1'
#
loop_
_entity.id
_entity.type
_entity.pdbx_description
1 polymer ?
#
loop_
_entity_poly.entity_id
_entity_poly.type
_entity_poly.pdbx_seq_one_letter_code
_entity_poly.pdbx_strand_id
1 'polypeptide(L)'
;MSVLGLDIGTSTCKGIVLSCDGVVLAQKQVDYSHAVQVFGEAAEIDPSYFRDSVVEVVRALAKETAEDPIVSISVSSHGETMIPIGRDGKPLMNAMLSMDRRCEKQVELLKQRVGTEKIYYITGAMPHSQFPIPKIMWFQQEHPDLAACVENYDTASDYIHRCFGIPKVVDYSMACRIGGFDVHTRKWSDEILEAAEISIDQLSKPVCGGTPIGKIPPHIAADLGLSDGVTLVAGGHDQPCASIGMGIIDEQTITVSAGSYECAARASAQPANNKDGMRYGLNSYCHVLPDKYITLAFFVSGMMAKWYLDTFCNEEKKLAKAEGRSIFDYMESAFKDGPTGICVTPHIFGATNPEWNEKATAKITGVKASTTKADLYKAVLEGVSCELDLNIRVLERLTAPVQRLLMTGGGTRSAKWMQMRSDITGKVVDSVNNNAEASCMGAAILAGIGVGIFKDPADAHTRMRPDFRRYVPTQIEEYCEQKDMYLTLHCPWLMD
;
A
#
# COMPACT_ATOMS: atom_id res chain seq x y z
N MET A 1 0.31 -7.96 29.03
CA MET A 1 0.84 -8.56 27.77
C MET A 1 0.37 -7.73 26.61
N SER A 2 1.31 -7.34 25.76
CA SER A 2 1.02 -6.52 24.58
C SER A 2 1.64 -7.12 23.31
N VAL A 3 1.26 -6.59 22.15
CA VAL A 3 1.75 -7.02 20.84
C VAL A 3 2.28 -5.84 20.05
N LEU A 4 3.35 -6.05 19.29
CA LEU A 4 3.99 -5.02 18.47
C LEU A 4 3.76 -5.28 16.99
N GLY A 5 3.21 -4.29 16.31
CA GLY A 5 3.21 -4.19 14.85
C GLY A 5 4.28 -3.23 14.38
N LEU A 6 5.11 -3.67 13.48
CA LEU A 6 6.09 -2.85 12.77
C LEU A 6 5.62 -2.58 11.35
N ASP A 7 5.96 -1.43 10.78
CA ASP A 7 5.80 -1.12 9.37
C ASP A 7 7.07 -0.50 8.81
N ILE A 8 7.65 -1.15 7.80
CA ILE A 8 8.88 -0.73 7.15
C ILE A 8 8.51 -0.14 5.79
N GLY A 9 8.38 1.18 5.75
CA GLY A 9 8.18 1.92 4.52
C GLY A 9 9.48 2.14 3.75
N THR A 10 9.41 2.77 2.60
CA THR A 10 10.61 3.11 1.79
C THR A 10 11.53 4.11 2.50
N SER A 11 11.01 4.97 3.36
CA SER A 11 11.74 6.09 3.99
C SER A 11 11.55 6.19 5.50
N THR A 12 10.71 5.34 6.09
CA THR A 12 10.38 5.40 7.52
C THR A 12 10.12 4.01 8.08
N CYS A 13 10.55 3.76 9.32
CA CYS A 13 10.12 2.62 10.11
C CYS A 13 9.17 3.11 11.20
N LYS A 14 8.06 2.44 11.39
CA LYS A 14 7.05 2.77 12.39
C LYS A 14 6.73 1.54 13.23
N GLY A 15 6.32 1.77 14.48
CA GLY A 15 5.87 0.71 15.36
C GLY A 15 4.72 1.16 16.25
N ILE A 16 3.79 0.25 16.52
CA ILE A 16 2.65 0.43 17.43
C ILE A 16 2.56 -0.76 18.37
N VAL A 17 2.42 -0.48 19.65
CA VAL A 17 2.16 -1.51 20.68
C VAL A 17 0.68 -1.46 21.07
N LEU A 18 0.01 -2.60 20.95
CA LEU A 18 -1.37 -2.80 21.38
C LEU A 18 -1.44 -3.67 22.63
N SER A 19 -2.28 -3.27 23.59
CA SER A 19 -2.68 -4.14 24.69
C SER A 19 -3.55 -5.30 24.22
N CYS A 20 -3.77 -6.32 25.06
CA CYS A 20 -4.73 -7.40 24.78
C CYS A 20 -6.18 -6.91 24.61
N ASP A 21 -6.51 -5.71 25.08
CA ASP A 21 -7.81 -5.07 24.94
C ASP A 21 -7.89 -4.18 23.69
N GLY A 22 -6.84 -4.13 22.88
CA GLY A 22 -6.79 -3.34 21.64
C GLY A 22 -6.51 -1.85 21.84
N VAL A 23 -6.03 -1.45 23.01
CA VAL A 23 -5.63 -0.06 23.28
C VAL A 23 -4.21 0.18 22.79
N VAL A 24 -3.99 1.29 22.08
CA VAL A 24 -2.65 1.73 21.68
C VAL A 24 -1.91 2.21 22.94
N LEU A 25 -0.87 1.48 23.34
CA LEU A 25 -0.06 1.80 24.52
C LEU A 25 1.08 2.75 24.19
N ALA A 26 1.73 2.56 23.05
CA ALA A 26 2.85 3.35 22.59
C ALA A 26 2.98 3.33 21.07
N GLN A 27 3.62 4.35 20.51
CA GLN A 27 3.97 4.40 19.08
C GLN A 27 5.29 5.15 18.88
N LYS A 28 6.06 4.72 17.88
CA LYS A 28 7.35 5.33 17.53
C LYS A 28 7.55 5.31 16.05
N GLN A 29 8.18 6.35 15.52
CA GLN A 29 8.62 6.45 14.13
C GLN A 29 10.09 6.88 14.06
N VAL A 30 10.81 6.33 13.10
CA VAL A 30 12.18 6.71 12.72
C VAL A 30 12.20 7.00 11.22
N ASP A 31 12.69 8.16 10.83
CA ASP A 31 12.84 8.59 9.44
C ASP A 31 14.26 8.29 8.95
N TYR A 32 14.36 7.65 7.80
CA TYR A 32 15.61 7.39 7.08
C TYR A 32 15.52 7.80 5.59
N SER A 33 14.64 8.74 5.27
CA SER A 33 14.45 9.24 3.90
C SER A 33 15.74 9.77 3.27
N HIS A 34 16.65 10.30 4.09
CA HIS A 34 17.96 10.78 3.69
C HIS A 34 18.92 9.69 3.18
N ALA A 35 18.63 8.43 3.50
CA ALA A 35 19.44 7.27 3.10
C ALA A 35 19.05 6.71 1.73
N VAL A 36 17.88 7.06 1.23
CA VAL A 36 17.40 6.65 -0.09
C VAL A 36 18.20 7.37 -1.16
N GLN A 37 18.86 6.61 -2.02
CA GLN A 37 19.70 7.12 -3.09
C GLN A 37 19.02 6.85 -4.44
N VAL A 38 18.81 7.91 -5.21
CA VAL A 38 18.24 7.82 -6.57
C VAL A 38 19.19 8.52 -7.53
N PHE A 39 19.74 7.76 -8.49
CA PHE A 39 20.66 8.28 -9.51
C PHE A 39 20.43 7.54 -10.84
N GLY A 40 20.01 8.29 -11.86
CA GLY A 40 19.62 7.70 -13.15
C GLY A 40 18.45 6.73 -12.98
N GLU A 41 18.64 5.47 -13.40
CA GLU A 41 17.66 4.39 -13.28
C GLU A 41 17.76 3.63 -11.95
N ALA A 42 18.80 3.86 -11.17
CA ALA A 42 19.03 3.19 -9.90
C ALA A 42 18.28 3.87 -8.75
N ALA A 43 17.71 3.06 -7.88
CA ALA A 43 17.12 3.49 -6.62
C ALA A 43 17.45 2.47 -5.52
N GLU A 44 18.30 2.88 -4.59
CA GLU A 44 18.93 1.98 -3.62
C GLU A 44 18.89 2.53 -2.20
N ILE A 45 19.04 1.63 -1.23
CA ILE A 45 19.30 1.96 0.17
C ILE A 45 20.21 0.88 0.78
N ASP A 46 21.12 1.27 1.68
CA ASP A 46 21.85 0.30 2.50
C ASP A 46 20.86 -0.39 3.46
N PRO A 47 20.71 -1.74 3.40
CA PRO A 47 19.79 -2.49 4.25
C PRO A 47 20.00 -2.28 5.75
N SER A 48 21.16 -1.81 6.18
CA SER A 48 21.43 -1.49 7.58
C SER A 48 20.48 -0.43 8.14
N TYR A 49 20.01 0.52 7.31
CA TYR A 49 19.02 1.51 7.75
C TYR A 49 17.68 0.87 8.15
N PHE A 50 17.25 -0.18 7.45
CA PHE A 50 16.04 -0.92 7.85
C PHE A 50 16.25 -1.58 9.22
N ARG A 51 17.36 -2.32 9.38
CA ARG A 51 17.70 -2.99 10.63
C ARG A 51 17.83 -2.00 11.80
N ASP A 52 18.62 -0.96 11.63
CA ASP A 52 18.97 -0.03 12.71
C ASP A 52 17.73 0.77 13.16
N SER A 53 16.87 1.16 12.20
CA SER A 53 15.59 1.81 12.51
C SER A 53 14.63 0.89 13.27
N VAL A 54 14.55 -0.39 12.89
CA VAL A 54 13.75 -1.38 13.62
C VAL A 54 14.29 -1.57 15.04
N VAL A 55 15.62 -1.68 15.20
CA VAL A 55 16.25 -1.78 16.54
C VAL A 55 15.92 -0.57 17.40
N GLU A 56 16.00 0.65 16.85
CA GLU A 56 15.64 1.87 17.57
C GLU A 56 14.17 1.87 17.99
N VAL A 57 13.26 1.55 17.06
CA VAL A 57 11.81 1.53 17.31
C VAL A 57 11.48 0.49 18.37
N VAL A 58 11.98 -0.74 18.25
CA VAL A 58 11.68 -1.84 19.18
C VAL A 58 12.20 -1.53 20.58
N ARG A 59 13.45 -1.05 20.72
CA ARG A 59 14.02 -0.69 22.03
C ARG A 59 13.25 0.42 22.72
N ALA A 60 12.85 1.46 21.98
CA ALA A 60 12.07 2.56 22.53
C ALA A 60 10.71 2.07 23.04
N LEU A 61 9.99 1.29 22.21
CA LEU A 61 8.67 0.78 22.54
C LEU A 61 8.72 -0.26 23.68
N ALA A 62 9.69 -1.18 23.69
CA ALA A 62 9.86 -2.14 24.78
C ALA A 62 10.11 -1.44 26.14
N LYS A 63 10.89 -0.35 26.12
CA LYS A 63 11.12 0.46 27.32
C LYS A 63 9.85 1.20 27.78
N GLU A 64 9.11 1.78 26.82
CA GLU A 64 7.90 2.55 27.13
C GLU A 64 6.76 1.68 27.67
N THR A 65 6.70 0.41 27.20
CA THR A 65 5.66 -0.57 27.59
C THR A 65 6.17 -1.64 28.59
N ALA A 66 7.18 -1.34 29.40
CA ALA A 66 7.78 -2.31 30.33
C ALA A 66 6.79 -2.92 31.34
N GLU A 67 5.77 -2.16 31.74
CA GLU A 67 4.66 -2.60 32.61
C GLU A 67 3.71 -3.60 31.91
N ASP A 68 3.63 -3.54 30.58
CA ASP A 68 2.81 -4.43 29.73
C ASP A 68 3.68 -5.04 28.62
N PRO A 69 4.54 -6.03 28.94
CA PRO A 69 5.61 -6.49 28.06
C PRO A 69 5.09 -7.06 26.74
N ILE A 70 5.83 -6.80 25.66
CA ILE A 70 5.58 -7.30 24.32
C ILE A 70 5.83 -8.80 24.28
N VAL A 71 4.84 -9.58 23.86
CA VAL A 71 4.91 -11.07 23.77
C VAL A 71 4.99 -11.57 22.34
N SER A 72 4.61 -10.73 21.35
CA SER A 72 4.76 -11.06 19.93
C SER A 72 4.99 -9.82 19.08
N ILE A 73 5.66 -10.03 17.96
CA ILE A 73 5.99 -9.01 16.95
C ILE A 73 5.56 -9.52 15.58
N SER A 74 5.00 -8.63 14.76
CA SER A 74 4.77 -8.89 13.33
C SER A 74 5.21 -7.70 12.48
N VAL A 75 5.63 -7.96 11.25
CA VAL A 75 6.26 -6.99 10.35
C VAL A 75 5.41 -6.78 9.11
N SER A 76 4.88 -5.59 8.93
CA SER A 76 4.40 -5.06 7.66
C SER A 76 5.57 -4.40 6.93
N SER A 77 5.61 -4.47 5.61
CA SER A 77 6.59 -3.71 4.85
C SER A 77 6.09 -3.31 3.46
N HIS A 78 6.77 -2.29 2.89
CA HIS A 78 6.65 -2.03 1.47
C HIS A 78 7.08 -3.28 0.67
N GLY A 79 6.47 -3.48 -0.50
CA GLY A 79 6.81 -4.56 -1.41
C GLY A 79 8.03 -4.27 -2.29
N GLU A 80 8.38 -5.21 -3.15
CA GLU A 80 9.22 -5.11 -4.33
C GLU A 80 10.70 -4.74 -4.09
N THR A 81 11.15 -4.63 -2.85
CA THR A 81 12.58 -4.49 -2.54
C THR A 81 13.28 -5.83 -2.71
N MET A 82 14.47 -5.83 -3.30
CA MET A 82 15.31 -7.00 -3.44
C MET A 82 16.66 -6.79 -2.73
N ILE A 83 17.02 -7.71 -1.84
CA ILE A 83 18.24 -7.70 -1.05
C ILE A 83 18.94 -9.04 -1.24
N PRO A 84 20.05 -9.12 -2.00
CA PRO A 84 20.80 -10.36 -2.14
C PRO A 84 21.60 -10.65 -0.86
N ILE A 85 21.39 -11.79 -0.26
CA ILE A 85 22.04 -12.23 1.00
C ILE A 85 23.08 -13.29 0.72
N GLY A 86 24.28 -13.08 1.22
CA GLY A 86 25.37 -14.04 1.14
C GLY A 86 25.24 -15.18 2.15
N ARG A 87 26.06 -16.23 1.98
CA ARG A 87 26.10 -17.40 2.87
C ARG A 87 26.48 -17.09 4.32
N ASP A 88 27.04 -15.92 4.57
CA ASP A 88 27.32 -15.40 5.92
C ASP A 88 26.11 -14.65 6.54
N GLY A 89 24.99 -14.63 5.85
CA GLY A 89 23.76 -13.98 6.28
C GLY A 89 23.74 -12.45 6.10
N LYS A 90 24.76 -11.87 5.42
CA LYS A 90 24.86 -10.43 5.21
C LYS A 90 24.43 -10.01 3.80
N PRO A 91 23.92 -8.78 3.62
CA PRO A 91 23.68 -8.22 2.30
C PRO A 91 24.98 -8.16 1.47
N LEU A 92 24.89 -8.55 0.19
CA LEU A 92 26.02 -8.49 -0.75
C LEU A 92 26.11 -7.15 -1.48
N MET A 93 25.01 -6.38 -1.50
CA MET A 93 24.94 -5.04 -2.05
C MET A 93 23.79 -4.25 -1.40
N ASN A 94 23.62 -2.99 -1.77
CA ASN A 94 22.46 -2.19 -1.40
C ASN A 94 21.15 -2.85 -1.86
N ALA A 95 20.09 -2.62 -1.10
CA ALA A 95 18.75 -3.05 -1.47
C ALA A 95 18.27 -2.27 -2.70
N MET A 96 17.79 -2.97 -3.74
CA MET A 96 17.15 -2.37 -4.90
C MET A 96 15.68 -2.10 -4.57
N LEU A 97 15.28 -0.84 -4.55
CA LEU A 97 13.92 -0.42 -4.20
C LEU A 97 12.92 -0.61 -5.35
N SER A 98 11.63 -0.47 -5.08
CA SER A 98 10.55 -0.63 -6.08
C SER A 98 10.69 0.29 -7.29
N MET A 99 11.25 1.47 -7.10
CA MET A 99 11.47 2.47 -8.17
C MET A 99 12.75 2.25 -8.99
N ASP A 100 13.56 1.24 -8.69
CA ASP A 100 14.75 0.88 -9.46
C ASP A 100 14.37 0.32 -10.84
N ARG A 101 14.88 0.91 -11.90
CA ARG A 101 14.53 0.59 -13.30
C ARG A 101 15.66 -0.04 -14.09
N ARG A 102 16.80 -0.37 -13.50
CA ARG A 102 17.94 -0.97 -14.20
C ARG A 102 17.61 -2.30 -14.90
N CYS A 103 16.56 -2.99 -14.45
CA CYS A 103 16.16 -4.32 -14.95
C CYS A 103 15.07 -4.29 -16.05
N GLU A 104 14.84 -3.17 -16.74
CA GLU A 104 13.82 -3.07 -17.81
C GLU A 104 14.06 -4.10 -18.94
N LYS A 105 15.32 -4.38 -19.30
CA LYS A 105 15.68 -5.41 -20.31
C LYS A 105 15.29 -6.82 -19.85
N GLN A 106 15.41 -7.12 -18.58
CA GLN A 106 15.07 -8.41 -17.99
C GLN A 106 13.56 -8.60 -17.91
N VAL A 107 12.78 -7.52 -17.74
CA VAL A 107 11.32 -7.56 -17.88
C VAL A 107 10.93 -8.02 -19.30
N GLU A 108 11.52 -7.42 -20.33
CA GLU A 108 11.23 -7.82 -21.72
C GLU A 108 11.68 -9.26 -22.02
N LEU A 109 12.83 -9.68 -21.47
CA LEU A 109 13.29 -11.06 -21.57
C LEU A 109 12.32 -12.05 -20.91
N LEU A 110 11.82 -11.73 -19.71
CA LEU A 110 10.86 -12.56 -18.99
C LEU A 110 9.53 -12.66 -19.77
N LYS A 111 9.05 -11.54 -20.33
CA LYS A 111 7.86 -11.53 -21.23
C LYS A 111 8.04 -12.42 -22.45
N GLN A 112 9.24 -12.43 -23.05
CA GLN A 112 9.54 -13.29 -24.21
C GLN A 112 9.58 -14.77 -23.84
N ARG A 113 10.12 -15.11 -22.66
CA ARG A 113 10.29 -16.51 -22.21
C ARG A 113 8.97 -17.14 -21.73
N VAL A 114 8.13 -16.38 -21.01
CA VAL A 114 6.90 -16.89 -20.36
C VAL A 114 5.61 -16.39 -21.03
N GLY A 115 5.60 -15.15 -21.49
CA GLY A 115 4.40 -14.50 -22.02
C GLY A 115 3.69 -13.61 -20.98
N THR A 116 3.31 -12.40 -21.40
CA THR A 116 2.71 -11.39 -20.51
C THR A 116 1.41 -11.86 -19.86
N GLU A 117 0.48 -12.43 -20.65
CA GLU A 117 -0.80 -12.93 -20.13
C GLU A 117 -0.61 -14.02 -19.08
N LYS A 118 0.35 -14.91 -19.32
CA LYS A 118 0.62 -16.02 -18.42
C LYS A 118 1.26 -15.57 -17.12
N ILE A 119 2.23 -14.64 -17.19
CA ILE A 119 2.79 -14.01 -15.99
C ILE A 119 1.69 -13.34 -15.17
N TYR A 120 0.81 -12.55 -15.82
CA TYR A 120 -0.31 -11.90 -15.15
C TYR A 120 -1.26 -12.91 -14.50
N TYR A 121 -1.62 -13.99 -15.20
CA TYR A 121 -2.48 -15.04 -14.66
C TYR A 121 -1.87 -15.71 -13.42
N ILE A 122 -0.58 -16.04 -13.49
CA ILE A 122 0.13 -16.70 -12.37
C ILE A 122 0.28 -15.76 -11.17
N THR A 123 0.75 -14.53 -11.41
CA THR A 123 1.21 -13.63 -10.33
C THR A 123 0.16 -12.62 -9.88
N GLY A 124 -0.88 -12.40 -10.67
CA GLY A 124 -1.88 -11.35 -10.44
C GLY A 124 -1.36 -9.93 -10.69
N ALA A 125 -0.21 -9.78 -11.35
CA ALA A 125 0.39 -8.49 -11.65
C ALA A 125 1.02 -8.45 -13.05
N MET A 126 0.99 -7.29 -13.71
CA MET A 126 1.72 -7.09 -14.95
C MET A 126 3.24 -7.16 -14.70
N PRO A 127 4.00 -7.84 -15.58
CA PRO A 127 5.46 -7.88 -15.45
C PRO A 127 6.03 -6.45 -15.56
N HIS A 128 6.80 -6.05 -14.55
CA HIS A 128 7.33 -4.70 -14.40
C HIS A 128 8.65 -4.70 -13.65
N SER A 129 9.51 -3.71 -13.89
CA SER A 129 10.83 -3.55 -13.25
C SER A 129 10.77 -3.32 -11.73
N GLN A 130 9.61 -2.92 -11.21
CA GLN A 130 9.42 -2.81 -9.77
C GLN A 130 9.61 -4.15 -9.03
N PHE A 131 9.29 -5.30 -9.66
CA PHE A 131 9.34 -6.61 -9.00
C PHE A 131 10.75 -7.19 -8.87
N PRO A 132 11.04 -7.95 -7.79
CA PRO A 132 12.34 -8.58 -7.57
C PRO A 132 12.80 -9.57 -8.65
N ILE A 133 11.94 -10.38 -9.27
CA ILE A 133 12.39 -11.35 -10.29
C ILE A 133 13.25 -10.70 -11.39
N PRO A 134 12.81 -9.64 -12.10
CA PRO A 134 13.68 -8.97 -13.07
C PRO A 134 14.95 -8.36 -12.46
N LYS A 135 14.90 -7.86 -11.21
CA LYS A 135 16.07 -7.34 -10.49
C LYS A 135 17.09 -8.43 -10.18
N ILE A 136 16.63 -9.63 -9.81
CA ILE A 136 17.49 -10.80 -9.61
C ILE A 136 18.16 -11.19 -10.92
N MET A 137 17.42 -11.26 -12.03
CA MET A 137 17.97 -11.53 -13.36
C MET A 137 19.03 -10.50 -13.75
N TRP A 138 18.78 -9.22 -13.49
CA TRP A 138 19.75 -8.14 -13.70
C TRP A 138 21.00 -8.34 -12.82
N PHE A 139 20.82 -8.61 -11.54
CA PHE A 139 21.91 -8.82 -10.60
C PHE A 139 22.78 -10.03 -11.00
N GLN A 140 22.17 -11.13 -11.44
CA GLN A 140 22.90 -12.30 -11.93
C GLN A 140 23.76 -12.00 -13.15
N GLN A 141 23.30 -11.12 -14.05
CA GLN A 141 24.01 -10.75 -15.28
C GLN A 141 25.12 -9.74 -15.02
N GLU A 142 24.88 -8.73 -14.19
CA GLU A 142 25.84 -7.65 -13.95
C GLU A 142 26.87 -8.02 -12.85
N HIS A 143 26.52 -8.93 -11.93
CA HIS A 143 27.36 -9.33 -10.79
C HIS A 143 27.45 -10.86 -10.63
N PRO A 144 27.92 -11.61 -11.67
CA PRO A 144 27.89 -13.07 -11.65
C PRO A 144 28.68 -13.69 -10.49
N ASP A 145 29.79 -13.08 -10.09
CA ASP A 145 30.62 -13.57 -8.98
C ASP A 145 29.90 -13.43 -7.62
N LEU A 146 29.15 -12.34 -7.43
CA LEU A 146 28.32 -12.15 -6.22
C LEU A 146 27.09 -13.06 -6.27
N ALA A 147 26.47 -13.21 -7.43
CA ALA A 147 25.30 -14.08 -7.61
C ALA A 147 25.61 -15.54 -7.24
N ALA A 148 26.83 -16.04 -7.53
CA ALA A 148 27.28 -17.36 -7.13
C ALA A 148 27.40 -17.52 -5.59
N CYS A 149 27.48 -16.43 -4.84
CA CYS A 149 27.58 -16.42 -3.38
C CYS A 149 26.23 -16.26 -2.69
N VAL A 150 25.14 -16.01 -3.43
CA VAL A 150 23.80 -15.76 -2.85
C VAL A 150 23.25 -17.00 -2.17
N GLU A 151 22.86 -16.85 -0.92
CA GLU A 151 22.09 -17.83 -0.16
C GLU A 151 20.59 -17.61 -0.31
N ASN A 152 20.13 -16.33 -0.32
CA ASN A 152 18.72 -15.97 -0.43
C ASN A 152 18.56 -14.56 -1.01
N TYR A 153 17.46 -14.33 -1.69
CA TYR A 153 17.00 -12.99 -2.09
C TYR A 153 15.88 -12.57 -1.14
N ASP A 154 16.23 -11.77 -0.13
CA ASP A 154 15.26 -11.28 0.86
C ASP A 154 14.50 -10.06 0.31
N THR A 155 13.26 -9.90 0.74
CA THR A 155 12.54 -8.62 0.71
C THR A 155 12.83 -7.82 1.99
N ALA A 156 12.24 -6.64 2.16
CA ALA A 156 12.44 -5.88 3.39
C ALA A 156 11.92 -6.63 4.63
N SER A 157 10.78 -7.33 4.53
CA SER A 157 10.19 -8.05 5.68
C SER A 157 11.03 -9.26 6.10
N ASP A 158 11.41 -10.12 5.15
CA ASP A 158 12.17 -11.32 5.48
C ASP A 158 13.64 -11.01 5.85
N TYR A 159 14.20 -9.90 5.36
CA TYR A 159 15.45 -9.35 5.89
C TYR A 159 15.33 -8.98 7.39
N ILE A 160 14.23 -8.37 7.80
CA ILE A 160 14.00 -8.07 9.21
C ILE A 160 13.71 -9.36 10.02
N HIS A 161 13.00 -10.33 9.46
CA HIS A 161 12.87 -11.64 10.09
C HIS A 161 14.24 -12.28 10.35
N ARG A 162 15.17 -12.18 9.39
CA ARG A 162 16.57 -12.59 9.55
C ARG A 162 17.27 -11.84 10.68
N CYS A 163 17.08 -10.51 10.78
CA CYS A 163 17.64 -9.71 11.88
C CYS A 163 17.09 -10.13 13.25
N PHE A 164 15.87 -10.65 13.31
CA PHE A 164 15.30 -11.27 14.51
C PHE A 164 15.74 -12.73 14.73
N GLY A 165 16.66 -13.24 13.89
CA GLY A 165 17.19 -14.61 14.01
C GLY A 165 16.33 -15.69 13.36
N ILE A 166 15.36 -15.34 12.52
CA ILE A 166 14.44 -16.27 11.83
C ILE A 166 14.49 -16.00 10.32
N PRO A 167 15.53 -16.52 9.61
CA PRO A 167 15.71 -16.28 8.18
C PRO A 167 14.80 -17.14 7.31
N LYS A 168 14.67 -16.75 6.04
CA LYS A 168 14.05 -17.53 4.96
C LYS A 168 12.57 -17.83 5.19
N VAL A 169 11.82 -16.89 5.73
CA VAL A 169 10.35 -16.98 5.83
C VAL A 169 9.73 -15.68 5.33
N VAL A 170 8.77 -15.81 4.42
CA VAL A 170 8.03 -14.70 3.83
C VAL A 170 6.53 -15.01 3.87
N ASP A 171 5.67 -14.00 4.07
CA ASP A 171 4.23 -14.24 3.96
C ASP A 171 3.77 -14.28 2.49
N TYR A 172 2.56 -14.83 2.24
CA TYR A 172 2.02 -14.97 0.88
C TYR A 172 1.88 -13.62 0.16
N SER A 173 1.48 -12.56 0.87
CA SER A 173 1.29 -11.27 0.22
C SER A 173 2.63 -10.67 -0.24
N MET A 174 3.67 -10.77 0.55
CA MET A 174 5.04 -10.37 0.17
C MET A 174 5.64 -11.29 -0.89
N ALA A 175 5.41 -12.61 -0.81
CA ALA A 175 5.84 -13.56 -1.85
C ALA A 175 5.26 -13.18 -3.21
N CYS A 176 3.99 -12.75 -3.28
CA CYS A 176 3.38 -12.23 -4.51
C CYS A 176 4.12 -10.99 -5.05
N ARG A 177 4.67 -10.14 -4.16
CA ARG A 177 5.39 -8.92 -4.56
C ARG A 177 6.82 -9.20 -5.07
N ILE A 178 7.26 -10.45 -5.04
CA ILE A 178 8.52 -10.88 -5.68
C ILE A 178 8.35 -11.05 -7.20
N GLY A 179 7.13 -11.36 -7.66
CA GLY A 179 6.82 -11.48 -9.09
C GLY A 179 7.04 -12.88 -9.68
N GLY A 180 7.20 -13.91 -8.83
CA GLY A 180 7.36 -15.32 -9.21
C GLY A 180 6.47 -16.30 -8.44
N PHE A 181 5.53 -15.78 -7.64
CA PHE A 181 4.63 -16.57 -6.80
C PHE A 181 3.28 -16.79 -7.50
N ASP A 182 2.83 -18.04 -7.56
CA ASP A 182 1.52 -18.39 -8.12
C ASP A 182 0.44 -18.17 -7.07
N VAL A 183 -0.42 -17.19 -7.33
CA VAL A 183 -1.51 -16.79 -6.41
C VAL A 183 -2.58 -17.87 -6.27
N HIS A 184 -2.76 -18.76 -7.25
CA HIS A 184 -3.77 -19.81 -7.23
C HIS A 184 -3.32 -21.01 -6.40
N THR A 185 -2.06 -21.46 -6.60
CA THR A 185 -1.50 -22.61 -5.89
C THR A 185 -0.84 -22.24 -4.57
N ARG A 186 -0.55 -20.95 -4.35
CA ARG A 186 0.19 -20.40 -3.21
C ARG A 186 1.58 -21.04 -3.05
N LYS A 187 2.25 -21.17 -4.20
CA LYS A 187 3.62 -21.70 -4.32
C LYS A 187 4.43 -20.85 -5.27
N TRP A 188 5.75 -20.99 -5.21
CA TRP A 188 6.61 -20.46 -6.24
C TRP A 188 6.28 -21.13 -7.58
N SER A 189 6.24 -20.34 -8.67
CA SER A 189 6.00 -20.84 -10.02
C SER A 189 7.29 -21.39 -10.61
N ASP A 190 7.36 -22.73 -10.78
CA ASP A 190 8.51 -23.37 -11.39
C ASP A 190 8.82 -22.76 -12.76
N GLU A 191 7.80 -22.49 -13.56
CA GLU A 191 7.95 -21.92 -14.89
C GLU A 191 8.58 -20.51 -14.90
N ILE A 192 8.17 -19.62 -13.97
CA ILE A 192 8.76 -18.28 -13.88
C ILE A 192 10.17 -18.37 -13.33
N LEU A 193 10.41 -19.21 -12.33
CA LEU A 193 11.73 -19.39 -11.73
C LEU A 193 12.72 -19.99 -12.75
N GLU A 194 12.29 -20.97 -13.53
CA GLU A 194 13.09 -21.60 -14.59
C GLU A 194 13.44 -20.56 -15.69
N ALA A 195 12.45 -19.78 -16.12
CA ALA A 195 12.65 -18.70 -17.08
C ALA A 195 13.58 -17.58 -16.57
N ALA A 196 13.60 -17.34 -15.27
CA ALA A 196 14.46 -16.35 -14.62
C ALA A 196 15.83 -16.92 -14.16
N GLU A 197 16.04 -18.24 -14.30
CA GLU A 197 17.25 -18.96 -13.87
C GLU A 197 17.51 -18.81 -12.35
N ILE A 198 16.43 -18.84 -11.55
CA ILE A 198 16.47 -18.73 -10.08
C ILE A 198 16.14 -20.07 -9.44
N SER A 199 16.99 -20.52 -8.51
CA SER A 199 16.69 -21.71 -7.69
C SER A 199 15.65 -21.37 -6.62
N ILE A 200 14.68 -22.26 -6.41
CA ILE A 200 13.70 -22.13 -5.33
C ILE A 200 14.36 -22.07 -3.95
N ASP A 201 15.52 -22.69 -3.77
CA ASP A 201 16.30 -22.68 -2.53
C ASP A 201 16.88 -21.29 -2.19
N GLN A 202 16.91 -20.38 -3.17
CA GLN A 202 17.33 -18.98 -3.01
C GLN A 202 16.18 -18.04 -2.66
N LEU A 203 14.97 -18.58 -2.44
CA LEU A 203 13.79 -17.83 -2.04
C LEU A 203 13.29 -18.26 -0.67
N SER A 204 12.70 -17.32 0.07
CA SER A 204 12.13 -17.59 1.39
C SER A 204 10.91 -18.50 1.28
N LYS A 205 10.71 -19.35 2.31
CA LYS A 205 9.55 -20.25 2.42
C LYS A 205 8.27 -19.40 2.64
N PRO A 206 7.26 -19.52 1.77
CA PRO A 206 6.03 -18.77 1.91
C PRO A 206 5.12 -19.40 2.98
N VAL A 207 4.51 -18.53 3.81
CA VAL A 207 3.53 -18.89 4.84
C VAL A 207 2.34 -17.91 4.80
N CYS A 208 1.25 -18.25 5.47
CA CYS A 208 0.11 -17.32 5.63
C CYS A 208 0.45 -16.23 6.66
N GLY A 209 -0.05 -15.00 6.46
CA GLY A 209 0.01 -13.96 7.50
C GLY A 209 -0.65 -14.43 8.79
N GLY A 210 -0.20 -13.93 9.94
CA GLY A 210 -0.65 -14.38 11.26
C GLY A 210 -0.06 -15.73 11.72
N THR A 211 0.75 -16.40 10.91
CA THR A 211 1.41 -17.65 11.29
C THR A 211 2.61 -17.37 12.21
N PRO A 212 2.71 -18.00 13.40
CA PRO A 212 3.93 -17.97 14.20
C PRO A 212 5.10 -18.57 13.44
N ILE A 213 6.19 -17.83 13.26
CA ILE A 213 7.33 -18.29 12.45
C ILE A 213 8.55 -18.66 13.29
N GLY A 214 8.53 -18.33 14.58
CA GLY A 214 9.58 -18.72 15.53
C GLY A 214 9.61 -17.84 16.77
N LYS A 215 10.47 -18.21 17.70
CA LYS A 215 10.79 -17.38 18.86
C LYS A 215 12.09 -16.64 18.64
N ILE A 216 12.11 -15.35 18.97
CA ILE A 216 13.32 -14.54 18.91
C ILE A 216 14.36 -15.13 19.87
N PRO A 217 15.61 -15.42 19.42
CA PRO A 217 16.67 -15.95 20.27
C PRO A 217 16.92 -15.05 21.48
N PRO A 218 17.20 -15.62 22.67
CA PRO A 218 17.34 -14.84 23.92
C PRO A 218 18.37 -13.71 23.86
N HIS A 219 19.50 -13.90 23.17
CA HIS A 219 20.51 -12.86 23.02
C HIS A 219 20.02 -11.69 22.17
N ILE A 220 19.24 -11.93 21.12
CA ILE A 220 18.64 -10.86 20.30
C ILE A 220 17.51 -10.16 21.07
N ALA A 221 16.69 -10.93 21.79
CA ALA A 221 15.63 -10.35 22.63
C ALA A 221 16.23 -9.40 23.70
N ALA A 222 17.29 -9.83 24.37
CA ALA A 222 17.99 -9.02 25.36
C ALA A 222 18.57 -7.72 24.77
N ASP A 223 19.19 -7.80 23.59
CA ASP A 223 19.71 -6.62 22.87
C ASP A 223 18.62 -5.62 22.50
N LEU A 224 17.41 -6.10 22.26
CA LEU A 224 16.24 -5.29 21.93
C LEU A 224 15.45 -4.80 23.16
N GLY A 225 15.86 -5.21 24.37
CA GLY A 225 15.12 -4.91 25.61
C GLY A 225 13.79 -5.66 25.73
N LEU A 226 13.65 -6.76 25.02
CA LEU A 226 12.47 -7.64 25.04
C LEU A 226 12.64 -8.76 26.09
N SER A 227 11.52 -9.29 26.57
CA SER A 227 11.51 -10.47 27.41
C SER A 227 11.85 -11.73 26.60
N ASP A 228 12.32 -12.78 27.27
CA ASP A 228 12.52 -14.08 26.62
C ASP A 228 11.20 -14.66 26.08
N GLY A 229 11.30 -15.37 24.97
CA GLY A 229 10.18 -16.11 24.40
C GLY A 229 9.22 -15.30 23.54
N VAL A 230 9.55 -14.07 23.21
CA VAL A 230 8.79 -13.26 22.24
C VAL A 230 8.66 -14.02 20.92
N THR A 231 7.42 -14.14 20.42
CA THR A 231 7.11 -14.86 19.18
C THR A 231 7.12 -13.88 18.01
N LEU A 232 7.89 -14.20 16.95
CA LEU A 232 7.78 -13.52 15.68
C LEU A 232 6.64 -14.17 14.86
N VAL A 233 5.77 -13.35 14.31
CA VAL A 233 4.58 -13.75 13.55
C VAL A 233 4.71 -13.18 12.15
N ALA A 234 4.39 -13.95 11.12
CA ALA A 234 4.36 -13.48 9.75
C ALA A 234 3.35 -12.33 9.59
N GLY A 235 3.81 -11.22 9.09
CA GLY A 235 3.00 -10.06 8.81
C GLY A 235 2.55 -10.00 7.36
N GLY A 236 3.02 -9.00 6.60
CA GLY A 236 2.72 -8.92 5.18
C GLY A 236 3.04 -7.62 4.48
N HIS A 237 2.60 -7.53 3.24
CA HIS A 237 2.65 -6.31 2.46
C HIS A 237 1.78 -5.22 3.10
N ASP A 238 2.20 -3.96 3.01
CA ASP A 238 1.58 -2.81 3.67
C ASP A 238 0.08 -2.66 3.36
N GLN A 239 -0.35 -2.86 2.10
CA GLN A 239 -1.73 -2.67 1.68
C GLN A 239 -2.70 -3.68 2.33
N PRO A 240 -2.47 -5.02 2.29
CA PRO A 240 -3.31 -5.96 3.01
C PRO A 240 -3.22 -5.81 4.53
N CYS A 241 -2.06 -5.44 5.10
CA CYS A 241 -1.95 -5.10 6.50
C CYS A 241 -2.80 -3.86 6.84
N ALA A 242 -2.70 -2.79 6.05
CA ALA A 242 -3.52 -1.60 6.23
C ALA A 242 -5.02 -1.89 6.16
N SER A 243 -5.45 -2.78 5.25
CA SER A 243 -6.87 -3.14 5.12
C SER A 243 -7.42 -3.74 6.42
N ILE A 244 -6.71 -4.71 7.02
CA ILE A 244 -7.14 -5.27 8.31
C ILE A 244 -6.96 -4.29 9.46
N GLY A 245 -5.92 -3.45 9.43
CA GLY A 245 -5.72 -2.39 10.43
C GLY A 245 -6.85 -1.36 10.45
N MET A 246 -7.48 -1.12 9.32
CA MET A 246 -8.65 -0.26 9.18
C MET A 246 -9.98 -0.96 9.50
N GLY A 247 -10.03 -2.28 9.62
CA GLY A 247 -11.24 -3.02 10.00
C GLY A 247 -12.01 -3.64 8.84
N ILE A 248 -11.37 -3.87 7.70
CA ILE A 248 -12.03 -4.46 6.55
C ILE A 248 -11.72 -5.94 6.41
N ILE A 249 -12.80 -6.71 6.30
CA ILE A 249 -12.73 -8.15 6.18
C ILE A 249 -13.76 -8.67 5.16
N ASP A 250 -14.66 -7.80 4.70
CA ASP A 250 -15.77 -8.16 3.81
C ASP A 250 -15.55 -7.70 2.36
N GLU A 251 -16.33 -8.27 1.45
CA GLU A 251 -16.28 -7.96 0.02
C GLU A 251 -17.11 -6.73 -0.37
N GLN A 252 -17.85 -6.13 0.55
CA GLN A 252 -18.74 -4.99 0.30
C GLN A 252 -18.06 -3.65 0.63
N THR A 253 -16.86 -3.71 1.20
CA THR A 253 -16.09 -2.55 1.61
C THR A 253 -14.80 -2.44 0.81
N ILE A 254 -14.49 -1.23 0.36
CA ILE A 254 -13.19 -0.86 -0.23
C ILE A 254 -12.44 0.03 0.78
N THR A 255 -11.16 -0.27 1.03
CA THR A 255 -10.26 0.68 1.69
C THR A 255 -9.70 1.66 0.67
N VAL A 256 -9.59 2.91 1.05
CA VAL A 256 -8.97 3.94 0.23
C VAL A 256 -7.94 4.70 1.07
N SER A 257 -6.67 4.62 0.69
CA SER A 257 -5.62 5.45 1.26
C SER A 257 -5.52 6.76 0.49
N ALA A 258 -6.06 7.84 1.07
CA ALA A 258 -6.13 9.17 0.46
C ALA A 258 -4.81 9.95 0.68
N GLY A 259 -3.80 9.64 -0.13
CA GLY A 259 -2.47 10.25 -0.14
C GLY A 259 -2.19 11.11 -1.38
N SER A 260 -0.92 11.25 -1.73
CA SER A 260 -0.47 11.86 -3.01
C SER A 260 -1.02 11.09 -4.21
N TYR A 261 -0.87 9.78 -4.18
CA TYR A 261 -1.64 8.81 -4.94
C TYR A 261 -2.68 8.19 -4.02
N GLU A 262 -3.78 7.70 -4.59
CA GLU A 262 -4.73 6.87 -3.88
C GLU A 262 -4.59 5.42 -4.28
N CYS A 263 -4.78 4.54 -3.31
CA CYS A 263 -4.92 3.12 -3.50
C CYS A 263 -6.31 2.71 -3.01
N ALA A 264 -7.16 2.27 -3.95
CA ALA A 264 -8.41 1.60 -3.62
C ALA A 264 -8.13 0.09 -3.55
N ALA A 265 -8.32 -0.50 -2.38
CA ALA A 265 -8.02 -1.90 -2.12
C ALA A 265 -9.29 -2.65 -1.71
N ARG A 266 -9.49 -3.83 -2.30
CA ARG A 266 -10.65 -4.67 -2.04
C ARG A 266 -10.25 -6.10 -1.72
N ALA A 267 -10.77 -6.64 -0.62
CA ALA A 267 -10.65 -8.05 -0.30
C ALA A 267 -11.68 -8.88 -1.08
N SER A 268 -11.32 -10.10 -1.52
CA SER A 268 -12.21 -11.03 -2.23
C SER A 268 -11.84 -12.48 -1.93
N ALA A 269 -12.78 -13.42 -2.18
CA ALA A 269 -12.53 -14.85 -2.05
C ALA A 269 -11.76 -15.45 -3.25
N GLN A 270 -11.73 -14.76 -4.39
CA GLN A 270 -11.04 -15.19 -5.60
C GLN A 270 -10.18 -14.04 -6.15
N PRO A 271 -9.04 -14.33 -6.78
CA PRO A 271 -8.23 -13.31 -7.40
C PRO A 271 -8.90 -12.79 -8.69
N ALA A 272 -8.72 -11.50 -8.98
CA ALA A 272 -9.24 -10.85 -10.19
C ALA A 272 -8.23 -10.85 -11.37
N ASN A 273 -7.31 -11.81 -11.42
CA ASN A 273 -6.25 -11.93 -12.43
C ASN A 273 -6.70 -12.66 -13.70
N ASN A 274 -7.82 -12.26 -14.25
CA ASN A 274 -8.38 -12.70 -15.53
C ASN A 274 -8.10 -11.66 -16.64
N LYS A 275 -8.66 -11.87 -17.84
CA LYS A 275 -8.47 -10.95 -18.99
C LYS A 275 -8.93 -9.53 -18.70
N ASP A 276 -10.02 -9.36 -17.97
CA ASP A 276 -10.54 -8.04 -17.61
C ASP A 276 -9.66 -7.36 -16.56
N GLY A 277 -9.23 -8.09 -15.53
CA GLY A 277 -8.26 -7.59 -14.55
C GLY A 277 -6.96 -7.13 -15.21
N MET A 278 -6.46 -7.91 -16.19
CA MET A 278 -5.30 -7.54 -16.98
C MET A 278 -5.55 -6.31 -17.86
N ARG A 279 -6.71 -6.23 -18.51
CA ARG A 279 -7.11 -5.07 -19.34
C ARG A 279 -7.12 -3.79 -18.54
N TYR A 280 -7.56 -3.84 -17.28
CA TYR A 280 -7.63 -2.69 -16.39
C TYR A 280 -6.34 -2.45 -15.59
N GLY A 281 -5.29 -3.24 -15.83
CA GLY A 281 -3.99 -3.11 -15.14
C GLY A 281 -4.07 -3.32 -13.63
N LEU A 282 -5.06 -4.08 -13.14
CA LEU A 282 -5.25 -4.31 -11.71
C LEU A 282 -4.19 -5.27 -11.17
N ASN A 283 -3.78 -5.05 -9.92
CA ASN A 283 -2.99 -6.03 -9.18
C ASN A 283 -3.90 -6.82 -8.26
N SER A 284 -3.92 -8.16 -8.41
CA SER A 284 -4.75 -9.04 -7.59
C SER A 284 -3.91 -10.19 -7.06
N TYR A 285 -3.67 -10.24 -5.75
CA TYR A 285 -2.73 -11.16 -5.12
C TYR A 285 -3.21 -11.62 -3.73
N CYS A 286 -2.49 -12.56 -3.11
CA CYS A 286 -2.86 -13.12 -1.81
C CYS A 286 -2.94 -12.04 -0.73
N HIS A 287 -4.02 -12.08 0.05
CA HIS A 287 -4.15 -11.28 1.27
C HIS A 287 -3.32 -11.90 2.41
N VAL A 288 -3.07 -11.13 3.48
CA VAL A 288 -2.48 -11.65 4.73
C VAL A 288 -3.44 -12.58 5.48
N LEU A 289 -4.73 -12.50 5.19
CA LEU A 289 -5.73 -13.41 5.74
C LEU A 289 -5.80 -14.71 4.93
N PRO A 290 -6.04 -15.86 5.61
CA PRO A 290 -6.21 -17.13 4.91
C PRO A 290 -7.40 -17.07 3.93
N ASP A 291 -7.21 -17.71 2.76
CA ASP A 291 -8.23 -17.86 1.72
C ASP A 291 -8.85 -16.55 1.21
N LYS A 292 -8.11 -15.45 1.33
CA LYS A 292 -8.48 -14.15 0.79
C LYS A 292 -7.43 -13.64 -0.20
N TYR A 293 -7.89 -12.80 -1.11
CA TYR A 293 -7.08 -12.05 -2.06
C TYR A 293 -7.37 -10.56 -1.87
N ILE A 294 -6.45 -9.73 -2.33
CA ILE A 294 -6.63 -8.28 -2.38
C ILE A 294 -6.42 -7.81 -3.81
N THR A 295 -7.33 -6.98 -4.30
CA THR A 295 -7.22 -6.34 -5.61
C THR A 295 -7.04 -4.85 -5.42
N LEU A 296 -6.03 -4.28 -6.07
CA LEU A 296 -5.63 -2.89 -5.93
C LEU A 296 -5.84 -2.12 -7.23
N ALA A 297 -6.34 -0.89 -7.08
CA ALA A 297 -6.35 0.13 -8.11
C ALA A 297 -5.68 1.40 -7.59
N PHE A 298 -4.74 1.96 -8.38
CA PHE A 298 -3.97 3.16 -8.05
C PHE A 298 -4.30 4.30 -8.98
N PHE A 299 -4.40 5.53 -8.46
CA PHE A 299 -4.60 6.73 -9.27
C PHE A 299 -4.06 7.99 -8.58
N VAL A 300 -3.80 9.02 -9.39
CA VAL A 300 -3.32 10.32 -8.90
C VAL A 300 -4.42 11.04 -8.12
N SER A 301 -4.11 11.57 -6.94
CA SER A 301 -5.08 12.23 -6.06
C SER A 301 -4.53 13.51 -5.44
N GLY A 302 -4.10 13.47 -4.20
CA GLY A 302 -3.65 14.64 -3.44
C GLY A 302 -2.53 15.42 -4.12
N MET A 303 -1.75 14.76 -4.98
CA MET A 303 -0.71 15.40 -5.78
C MET A 303 -1.29 16.37 -6.80
N MET A 304 -2.45 16.05 -7.43
CA MET A 304 -3.16 16.98 -8.32
C MET A 304 -3.68 18.19 -7.55
N ALA A 305 -4.29 17.98 -6.38
CA ALA A 305 -4.76 19.05 -5.51
C ALA A 305 -3.59 19.96 -5.06
N LYS A 306 -2.48 19.36 -4.65
CA LYS A 306 -1.27 20.09 -4.26
C LYS A 306 -0.68 20.88 -5.42
N TRP A 307 -0.54 20.28 -6.60
CA TRP A 307 -0.05 20.93 -7.80
C TRP A 307 -0.89 22.17 -8.14
N TYR A 308 -2.21 22.05 -8.08
CA TYR A 308 -3.11 23.18 -8.33
C TYR A 308 -2.86 24.34 -7.35
N LEU A 309 -2.82 24.04 -6.06
CA LEU A 309 -2.58 25.04 -5.01
C LEU A 309 -1.20 25.67 -5.11
N ASP A 310 -0.17 24.90 -5.46
CA ASP A 310 1.20 25.39 -5.60
C ASP A 310 1.38 26.27 -6.83
N THR A 311 0.67 25.96 -7.91
CA THR A 311 0.79 26.69 -9.19
C THR A 311 -0.05 27.96 -9.22
N PHE A 312 -1.28 27.92 -8.71
CA PHE A 312 -2.26 28.98 -8.95
C PHE A 312 -2.68 29.78 -7.71
N CYS A 313 -2.42 29.29 -6.49
CA CYS A 313 -2.99 29.85 -5.26
C CYS A 313 -1.94 30.46 -4.30
N ASN A 314 -0.90 31.13 -4.84
CA ASN A 314 0.15 31.70 -4.02
C ASN A 314 -0.32 32.86 -3.13
N GLU A 315 -1.25 33.72 -3.61
CA GLU A 315 -1.82 34.80 -2.81
C GLU A 315 -2.76 34.24 -1.72
N GLU A 316 -3.59 33.26 -2.08
CA GLU A 316 -4.50 32.59 -1.17
C GLU A 316 -3.72 31.88 -0.04
N LYS A 317 -2.53 31.32 -0.34
CA LYS A 317 -1.63 30.75 0.70
C LYS A 317 -1.15 31.81 1.70
N LYS A 318 -0.80 33.02 1.21
CA LYS A 318 -0.40 34.13 2.09
C LYS A 318 -1.57 34.57 2.98
N LEU A 319 -2.77 34.70 2.40
CA LEU A 319 -3.98 35.10 3.14
C LEU A 319 -4.36 34.04 4.17
N ALA A 320 -4.40 32.77 3.80
CA ALA A 320 -4.67 31.67 4.71
C ALA A 320 -3.68 31.68 5.91
N LYS A 321 -2.38 31.86 5.63
CA LYS A 321 -1.34 31.95 6.68
C LYS A 321 -1.56 33.16 7.61
N ALA A 322 -1.96 34.29 7.05
CA ALA A 322 -2.25 35.49 7.83
C ALA A 322 -3.48 35.30 8.76
N GLU A 323 -4.45 34.47 8.34
CA GLU A 323 -5.63 34.11 9.13
C GLU A 323 -5.38 32.90 10.07
N GLY A 324 -4.17 32.33 10.09
CA GLY A 324 -3.86 31.13 10.89
C GLY A 324 -4.60 29.87 10.44
N ARG A 325 -5.01 29.80 9.18
CA ARG A 325 -5.75 28.70 8.57
C ARG A 325 -4.88 27.89 7.62
N SER A 326 -5.22 26.61 7.41
CA SER A 326 -4.65 25.86 6.32
C SER A 326 -5.15 26.39 4.96
N ILE A 327 -4.33 26.27 3.90
CA ILE A 327 -4.76 26.64 2.55
C ILE A 327 -5.96 25.82 2.09
N PHE A 328 -6.07 24.56 2.53
CA PHE A 328 -7.20 23.69 2.24
C PHE A 328 -8.50 24.26 2.82
N ASP A 329 -8.52 24.55 4.13
CA ASP A 329 -9.70 25.15 4.80
C ASP A 329 -10.06 26.51 4.23
N TYR A 330 -9.04 27.31 3.86
CA TYR A 330 -9.25 28.61 3.23
C TYR A 330 -9.98 28.49 1.89
N MET A 331 -9.50 27.63 1.00
CA MET A 331 -10.11 27.41 -0.31
C MET A 331 -11.49 26.77 -0.19
N GLU A 332 -11.65 25.78 0.67
CA GLU A 332 -12.91 25.10 0.90
C GLU A 332 -14.01 26.00 1.49
N SER A 333 -13.64 27.05 2.23
CA SER A 333 -14.63 28.01 2.76
C SER A 333 -15.38 28.76 1.66
N ALA A 334 -14.82 28.87 0.47
CA ALA A 334 -15.42 29.52 -0.69
C ALA A 334 -16.19 28.57 -1.62
N PHE A 335 -16.31 27.28 -1.29
CA PHE A 335 -17.05 26.32 -2.11
C PHE A 335 -18.54 26.62 -2.07
N LYS A 336 -19.14 26.64 -3.24
CA LYS A 336 -20.60 26.67 -3.43
C LYS A 336 -21.18 25.26 -3.33
N ASP A 337 -22.44 25.13 -3.01
CA ASP A 337 -23.16 23.86 -3.01
C ASP A 337 -23.29 23.27 -4.42
N GLY A 338 -23.47 21.95 -4.51
CA GLY A 338 -23.63 21.23 -5.78
C GLY A 338 -22.37 21.15 -6.65
N PRO A 339 -22.41 20.45 -7.79
CA PRO A 339 -21.29 20.30 -8.70
C PRO A 339 -20.86 21.62 -9.36
N THR A 340 -19.57 21.73 -9.71
CA THR A 340 -19.05 22.93 -10.39
C THR A 340 -19.46 23.01 -11.86
N GLY A 341 -19.82 21.88 -12.49
CA GLY A 341 -20.00 21.78 -13.94
C GLY A 341 -18.67 21.90 -14.73
N ILE A 342 -17.54 21.82 -14.03
CA ILE A 342 -16.20 21.81 -14.61
C ILE A 342 -15.64 20.39 -14.48
N CYS A 343 -15.28 19.75 -15.58
CA CYS A 343 -14.68 18.42 -15.56
C CYS A 343 -13.16 18.52 -15.57
N VAL A 344 -12.52 17.81 -14.64
CA VAL A 344 -11.06 17.72 -14.50
C VAL A 344 -10.65 16.27 -14.50
N THR A 345 -9.73 15.87 -15.40
CA THR A 345 -9.02 14.57 -15.30
C THR A 345 -7.68 14.78 -14.57
N PRO A 346 -7.36 14.00 -13.50
CA PRO A 346 -6.23 14.33 -12.62
C PRO A 346 -4.86 13.82 -13.12
N HIS A 347 -4.67 13.64 -14.43
CA HIS A 347 -3.56 12.91 -15.04
C HIS A 347 -2.31 13.77 -15.27
N ILE A 348 -1.85 14.51 -14.26
CA ILE A 348 -0.63 15.34 -14.37
C ILE A 348 0.67 14.52 -14.44
N PHE A 349 0.63 13.23 -14.13
CA PHE A 349 1.73 12.27 -14.22
C PHE A 349 1.36 11.01 -15.04
N GLY A 350 0.46 11.17 -16.04
CA GLY A 350 -0.15 10.04 -16.73
C GLY A 350 -1.39 9.52 -16.00
N ALA A 351 -2.14 8.65 -16.68
CA ALA A 351 -3.22 7.85 -16.09
C ALA A 351 -2.68 6.49 -15.64
N THR A 352 -3.07 6.06 -14.45
CA THR A 352 -2.82 4.71 -13.94
C THR A 352 -4.07 3.85 -14.15
N ASN A 353 -4.57 3.13 -13.13
CA ASN A 353 -5.81 2.38 -13.29
C ASN A 353 -7.00 3.29 -13.66
N PRO A 354 -7.89 2.83 -14.54
CA PRO A 354 -7.87 1.55 -15.22
C PRO A 354 -7.22 1.55 -16.62
N GLU A 355 -6.63 2.64 -17.09
CA GLU A 355 -6.13 2.76 -18.47
C GLU A 355 -4.65 2.46 -18.65
N TRP A 356 -3.82 2.74 -17.65
CA TRP A 356 -2.35 2.67 -17.75
C TRP A 356 -1.79 3.40 -18.98
N ASN A 357 -2.06 4.71 -19.06
CA ASN A 357 -1.59 5.57 -20.13
C ASN A 357 -0.60 6.62 -19.61
N GLU A 358 0.67 6.32 -19.67
CA GLU A 358 1.74 7.24 -19.22
C GLU A 358 1.77 8.57 -20.00
N LYS A 359 1.17 8.62 -21.19
CA LYS A 359 1.11 9.82 -22.03
C LYS A 359 -0.14 10.65 -21.78
N ALA A 360 -1.06 10.19 -20.94
CA ALA A 360 -2.23 10.97 -20.58
C ALA A 360 -1.83 12.26 -19.89
N THR A 361 -2.56 13.31 -20.13
CA THR A 361 -2.39 14.62 -19.50
C THR A 361 -3.67 15.08 -18.84
N ALA A 362 -3.55 15.89 -17.80
CA ALA A 362 -4.70 16.51 -17.16
C ALA A 362 -5.47 17.38 -18.15
N LYS A 363 -6.81 17.30 -18.09
CA LYS A 363 -7.71 18.13 -18.90
C LYS A 363 -8.63 18.92 -17.96
N ILE A 364 -8.93 20.14 -18.31
CA ILE A 364 -9.91 21.00 -17.61
C ILE A 364 -10.88 21.51 -18.65
N THR A 365 -12.16 21.17 -18.53
CA THR A 365 -13.22 21.59 -19.48
C THR A 365 -14.40 22.20 -18.73
N GLY A 366 -15.22 23.00 -19.39
CA GLY A 366 -16.40 23.62 -18.78
C GLY A 366 -16.13 24.96 -18.06
N VAL A 367 -14.92 25.53 -18.20
CA VAL A 367 -14.56 26.83 -17.61
C VAL A 367 -15.36 27.95 -18.25
N LYS A 368 -15.90 28.87 -17.43
CA LYS A 368 -16.70 30.05 -17.84
C LYS A 368 -16.04 31.34 -17.35
N ALA A 369 -16.41 32.47 -17.88
CA ALA A 369 -15.90 33.79 -17.45
C ALA A 369 -16.15 34.09 -15.95
N SER A 370 -17.15 33.46 -15.35
CA SER A 370 -17.47 33.58 -13.92
C SER A 370 -16.74 32.56 -13.02
N THR A 371 -15.94 31.66 -13.59
CA THR A 371 -15.23 30.64 -12.83
C THR A 371 -14.16 31.27 -11.96
N THR A 372 -14.17 30.94 -10.68
CA THR A 372 -13.18 31.39 -9.70
C THR A 372 -12.09 30.35 -9.47
N LYS A 373 -11.00 30.72 -8.78
CA LYS A 373 -9.97 29.78 -8.34
C LYS A 373 -10.53 28.72 -7.38
N ALA A 374 -11.50 29.10 -6.54
CA ALA A 374 -12.15 28.15 -5.63
C ALA A 374 -13.02 27.14 -6.39
N ASP A 375 -13.73 27.58 -7.44
CA ASP A 375 -14.51 26.70 -8.31
C ASP A 375 -13.57 25.69 -9.02
N LEU A 376 -12.41 26.14 -9.54
CA LEU A 376 -11.41 25.24 -10.15
C LEU A 376 -10.78 24.28 -9.15
N TYR A 377 -10.47 24.72 -7.94
CA TYR A 377 -9.96 23.83 -6.89
C TYR A 377 -11.00 22.75 -6.51
N LYS A 378 -12.26 23.15 -6.36
CA LYS A 378 -13.36 22.22 -6.12
C LYS A 378 -13.49 21.21 -7.27
N ALA A 379 -13.40 21.67 -8.53
CA ALA A 379 -13.43 20.80 -9.71
C ALA A 379 -12.28 19.78 -9.74
N VAL A 380 -11.09 20.16 -9.25
CA VAL A 380 -9.98 19.21 -9.06
C VAL A 380 -10.35 18.09 -8.08
N LEU A 381 -10.98 18.45 -6.94
CA LEU A 381 -11.42 17.46 -5.94
C LEU A 381 -12.57 16.59 -6.46
N GLU A 382 -13.49 17.18 -7.24
CA GLU A 382 -14.55 16.45 -7.96
C GLU A 382 -13.96 15.48 -8.98
N GLY A 383 -12.98 15.89 -9.77
CA GLY A 383 -12.31 15.04 -10.75
C GLY A 383 -11.60 13.84 -10.13
N VAL A 384 -10.88 14.05 -9.03
CA VAL A 384 -10.26 12.94 -8.25
C VAL A 384 -11.34 12.00 -7.68
N SER A 385 -12.49 12.54 -7.27
CA SER A 385 -13.60 11.73 -6.75
C SER A 385 -14.30 10.94 -7.87
N CYS A 386 -14.38 11.48 -9.10
CA CYS A 386 -14.83 10.74 -10.28
C CYS A 386 -13.85 9.64 -10.68
N GLU A 387 -12.54 9.87 -10.54
CA GLU A 387 -11.53 8.82 -10.77
C GLU A 387 -11.67 7.67 -9.76
N LEU A 388 -11.99 7.98 -8.51
CA LEU A 388 -12.33 6.97 -7.51
C LEU A 388 -13.60 6.19 -7.91
N ASP A 389 -14.69 6.87 -8.32
CA ASP A 389 -15.92 6.22 -8.78
C ASP A 389 -15.65 5.29 -9.98
N LEU A 390 -14.84 5.73 -10.95
CA LEU A 390 -14.40 4.93 -12.09
C LEU A 390 -13.71 3.64 -11.65
N ASN A 391 -12.74 3.74 -10.74
CA ASN A 391 -12.00 2.58 -10.23
C ASN A 391 -12.90 1.65 -9.41
N ILE A 392 -13.85 2.18 -8.62
CA ILE A 392 -14.85 1.37 -7.91
C ILE A 392 -15.71 0.57 -8.90
N ARG A 393 -16.21 1.19 -9.97
CA ARG A 393 -17.00 0.50 -11.01
C ARG A 393 -16.23 -0.64 -11.67
N VAL A 394 -14.95 -0.44 -11.92
CA VAL A 394 -14.08 -1.50 -12.47
C VAL A 394 -13.93 -2.66 -11.47
N LEU A 395 -13.69 -2.36 -10.20
CA LEU A 395 -13.62 -3.38 -9.16
C LEU A 395 -14.93 -4.12 -8.96
N GLU A 396 -16.09 -3.43 -9.04
CA GLU A 396 -17.42 -4.03 -8.95
C GLU A 396 -17.73 -4.98 -10.13
N ARG A 397 -17.26 -4.66 -11.36
CA ARG A 397 -17.43 -5.54 -12.53
C ARG A 397 -16.72 -6.89 -12.38
N LEU A 398 -15.62 -6.92 -11.64
CA LEU A 398 -14.80 -8.12 -11.45
C LEU A 398 -15.22 -8.97 -10.25
N THR A 399 -16.01 -8.41 -9.35
CA THR A 399 -16.33 -9.06 -8.07
C THR A 399 -17.82 -8.92 -7.73
N ALA A 400 -18.19 -8.09 -6.76
CA ALA A 400 -19.57 -7.87 -6.30
C ALA A 400 -19.80 -6.38 -6.01
N PRO A 401 -21.04 -5.89 -5.88
CA PRO A 401 -21.33 -4.50 -5.54
C PRO A 401 -20.68 -4.05 -4.23
N VAL A 402 -20.15 -2.83 -4.21
CA VAL A 402 -19.57 -2.16 -3.05
C VAL A 402 -20.61 -1.27 -2.41
N GLN A 403 -20.67 -1.27 -1.09
CA GLN A 403 -21.61 -0.45 -0.32
C GLN A 403 -20.92 0.65 0.48
N ARG A 404 -19.64 0.44 0.84
CA ARG A 404 -18.92 1.27 1.79
C ARG A 404 -17.48 1.51 1.35
N LEU A 405 -17.03 2.75 1.58
CA LEU A 405 -15.64 3.14 1.47
C LEU A 405 -15.10 3.43 2.87
N LEU A 406 -13.98 2.83 3.22
CA LEU A 406 -13.27 3.16 4.44
C LEU A 406 -11.99 3.91 4.09
N MET A 407 -11.93 5.16 4.48
CA MET A 407 -10.90 6.09 4.03
C MET A 407 -9.93 6.47 5.15
N THR A 408 -8.65 6.52 4.81
CA THR A 408 -7.57 6.98 5.67
C THR A 408 -6.65 7.95 4.91
N GLY A 409 -5.72 8.59 5.60
CA GLY A 409 -4.72 9.47 5.01
C GLY A 409 -5.08 10.95 5.07
N GLY A 410 -4.19 11.78 4.52
CA GLY A 410 -4.29 13.24 4.65
C GLY A 410 -5.58 13.86 4.09
N GLY A 411 -6.13 13.27 3.04
CA GLY A 411 -7.37 13.74 2.40
C GLY A 411 -8.60 13.64 3.30
N THR A 412 -8.61 12.74 4.29
CA THR A 412 -9.76 12.57 5.20
C THR A 412 -9.98 13.75 6.16
N ARG A 413 -9.02 14.66 6.26
CA ARG A 413 -9.17 15.88 7.07
C ARG A 413 -10.21 16.84 6.51
N SER A 414 -10.48 16.80 5.18
CA SER A 414 -11.50 17.61 4.55
C SER A 414 -12.88 16.94 4.64
N ALA A 415 -13.73 17.45 5.51
CA ALA A 415 -15.11 16.98 5.62
C ALA A 415 -15.92 17.22 4.33
N LYS A 416 -15.65 18.34 3.64
CA LYS A 416 -16.33 18.67 2.37
C LYS A 416 -15.93 17.71 1.26
N TRP A 417 -14.64 17.34 1.20
CA TRP A 417 -14.18 16.37 0.21
C TRP A 417 -14.72 14.96 0.50
N MET A 418 -14.79 14.55 1.78
CA MET A 418 -15.37 13.26 2.13
C MET A 418 -16.86 13.18 1.80
N GLN A 419 -17.64 14.25 2.03
CA GLN A 419 -19.04 14.32 1.61
C GLN A 419 -19.16 14.26 0.09
N MET A 420 -18.37 15.04 -0.64
CA MET A 420 -18.32 15.04 -2.11
C MET A 420 -18.03 13.63 -2.67
N ARG A 421 -17.09 12.89 -2.05
CA ARG A 421 -16.81 11.50 -2.44
C ARG A 421 -18.01 10.59 -2.23
N SER A 422 -18.70 10.75 -1.10
CA SER A 422 -19.94 10.00 -0.83
C SER A 422 -21.01 10.30 -1.88
N ASP A 423 -21.21 11.57 -2.22
CA ASP A 423 -22.21 12.01 -3.20
C ASP A 423 -21.88 11.54 -4.62
N ILE A 424 -20.62 11.66 -5.05
CA ILE A 424 -20.16 11.24 -6.39
C ILE A 424 -20.20 9.72 -6.54
N THR A 425 -19.72 8.97 -5.54
CA THR A 425 -19.66 7.50 -5.63
C THR A 425 -21.00 6.83 -5.33
N GLY A 426 -21.91 7.54 -4.65
CA GLY A 426 -23.17 6.97 -4.14
C GLY A 426 -22.94 5.96 -3.01
N LYS A 427 -21.77 5.95 -2.37
CA LYS A 427 -21.39 5.00 -1.32
C LYS A 427 -21.31 5.69 0.04
N VAL A 428 -21.55 4.94 1.11
CA VAL A 428 -21.24 5.41 2.46
C VAL A 428 -19.71 5.55 2.58
N VAL A 429 -19.26 6.71 3.04
CA VAL A 429 -17.83 6.96 3.32
C VAL A 429 -17.64 7.06 4.83
N ASP A 430 -16.84 6.17 5.37
CA ASP A 430 -16.37 6.24 6.76
C ASP A 430 -14.88 6.65 6.76
N SER A 431 -14.57 7.78 7.36
CA SER A 431 -13.19 8.23 7.52
C SER A 431 -12.68 7.88 8.91
N VAL A 432 -11.48 7.29 8.96
CA VAL A 432 -10.82 6.94 10.22
C VAL A 432 -10.25 8.22 10.83
N ASN A 433 -10.69 8.55 12.04
CA ASN A 433 -10.24 9.78 12.72
C ASN A 433 -8.84 9.67 13.32
N ASN A 434 -8.27 8.46 13.45
CA ASN A 434 -6.98 8.26 14.08
C ASN A 434 -5.82 8.33 13.08
N ASN A 435 -4.79 9.09 13.44
CA ASN A 435 -3.48 9.08 12.79
C ASN A 435 -2.72 7.74 13.03
N ALA A 436 -3.39 6.71 13.53
CA ALA A 436 -2.79 5.41 13.71
C ALA A 436 -2.43 4.83 12.33
N GLU A 437 -1.19 4.50 12.16
CA GLU A 437 -0.63 3.92 10.95
C GLU A 437 -1.28 2.56 10.69
N ALA A 438 -2.19 2.53 9.71
CA ALA A 438 -3.04 1.38 9.45
C ALA A 438 -2.24 0.08 9.20
N SER A 439 -1.09 0.17 8.53
CA SER A 439 -0.21 -0.98 8.27
C SER A 439 0.39 -1.55 9.56
N CYS A 440 0.91 -0.67 10.45
CA CYS A 440 1.37 -1.07 11.78
C CYS A 440 0.27 -1.72 12.61
N MET A 441 -0.92 -1.13 12.57
CA MET A 441 -2.10 -1.65 13.27
C MET A 441 -2.45 -3.06 12.78
N GLY A 442 -2.47 -3.25 11.45
CA GLY A 442 -2.71 -4.55 10.85
C GLY A 442 -1.65 -5.58 11.24
N ALA A 443 -0.38 -5.19 11.24
CA ALA A 443 0.70 -6.05 11.73
C ALA A 443 0.53 -6.41 13.22
N ALA A 444 0.15 -5.45 14.09
CA ALA A 444 -0.11 -5.72 15.50
C ALA A 444 -1.29 -6.67 15.70
N ILE A 445 -2.37 -6.54 14.91
CA ILE A 445 -3.49 -7.49 14.91
C ILE A 445 -3.00 -8.90 14.54
N LEU A 446 -2.18 -9.03 13.48
CA LEU A 446 -1.60 -10.32 13.08
C LEU A 446 -0.69 -10.90 14.17
N ALA A 447 0.12 -10.06 14.82
CA ALA A 447 0.92 -10.49 15.98
C ALA A 447 0.05 -11.07 17.10
N GLY A 448 -1.08 -10.43 17.39
CA GLY A 448 -2.04 -10.89 18.40
C GLY A 448 -2.76 -12.18 18.01
N ILE A 449 -3.12 -12.34 16.73
CA ILE A 449 -3.73 -13.57 16.20
C ILE A 449 -2.75 -14.73 16.30
N GLY A 450 -1.48 -14.53 15.92
CA GLY A 450 -0.46 -15.57 15.96
C GLY A 450 -0.18 -16.16 17.34
N VAL A 451 -0.45 -15.41 18.42
CA VAL A 451 -0.28 -15.89 19.81
C VAL A 451 -1.61 -16.11 20.54
N GLY A 452 -2.74 -16.01 19.84
CA GLY A 452 -4.06 -16.28 20.39
C GLY A 452 -4.64 -15.20 21.31
N ILE A 453 -4.09 -13.99 21.29
CA ILE A 453 -4.66 -12.81 22.01
C ILE A 453 -5.92 -12.36 21.29
N PHE A 454 -5.89 -12.25 19.98
CA PHE A 454 -7.06 -12.01 19.15
C PHE A 454 -7.44 -13.29 18.39
N LYS A 455 -8.75 -13.56 18.28
CA LYS A 455 -9.27 -14.69 17.54
C LYS A 455 -9.11 -14.48 16.02
N ASP A 456 -9.46 -13.29 15.58
CA ASP A 456 -9.46 -12.85 14.19
C ASP A 456 -9.46 -11.31 14.15
N PRO A 457 -9.36 -10.66 12.98
CA PRO A 457 -9.39 -9.20 12.89
C PRO A 457 -10.70 -8.60 13.42
N ALA A 458 -11.85 -9.27 13.31
CA ALA A 458 -13.14 -8.77 13.80
C ALA A 458 -13.15 -8.69 15.34
N ASP A 459 -12.59 -9.70 16.02
CA ASP A 459 -12.42 -9.69 17.48
C ASP A 459 -11.51 -8.51 17.91
N ALA A 460 -10.39 -8.32 17.23
CA ALA A 460 -9.50 -7.20 17.50
C ALA A 460 -10.23 -5.85 17.38
N HIS A 461 -10.96 -5.63 16.27
CA HIS A 461 -11.71 -4.38 16.06
C HIS A 461 -12.87 -4.19 17.04
N THR A 462 -13.51 -5.26 17.49
CA THR A 462 -14.56 -5.19 18.53
C THR A 462 -13.98 -4.66 19.83
N ARG A 463 -12.74 -5.03 20.17
CA ARG A 463 -12.03 -4.53 21.38
C ARG A 463 -11.52 -3.12 21.16
N MET A 464 -10.92 -2.82 20.00
CA MET A 464 -10.34 -1.51 19.68
C MET A 464 -11.36 -0.38 19.58
N ARG A 465 -12.59 -0.68 19.16
CA ARG A 465 -13.71 0.28 18.97
C ARG A 465 -13.28 1.52 18.17
N PRO A 466 -12.80 1.35 16.92
CA PRO A 466 -12.32 2.47 16.14
C PRO A 466 -13.42 3.53 15.94
N ASP A 467 -13.05 4.79 16.02
CA ASP A 467 -13.93 5.93 15.79
C ASP A 467 -13.92 6.32 14.32
N PHE A 468 -15.11 6.38 13.70
CA PHE A 468 -15.31 6.75 12.31
C PHE A 468 -16.19 7.96 12.20
N ARG A 469 -15.79 8.92 11.36
CA ARG A 469 -16.70 9.97 10.91
C ARG A 469 -17.40 9.49 9.65
N ARG A 470 -18.73 9.35 9.71
CA ARG A 470 -19.56 8.82 8.62
C ARG A 470 -20.15 9.92 7.76
N TYR A 471 -20.08 9.71 6.45
CA TYR A 471 -20.72 10.54 5.43
C TYR A 471 -21.63 9.64 4.59
N VAL A 472 -22.89 10.06 4.45
CA VAL A 472 -23.88 9.36 3.62
C VAL A 472 -24.17 10.21 2.37
N PRO A 473 -24.46 9.57 1.23
CA PRO A 473 -24.80 10.31 0.01
C PRO A 473 -26.05 11.17 0.20
N THR A 474 -25.97 12.43 -0.22
CA THR A 474 -27.07 13.42 -0.12
C THR A 474 -27.38 14.10 -1.45
N GLN A 475 -26.45 14.11 -2.40
CA GLN A 475 -26.52 14.83 -3.69
C GLN A 475 -26.14 13.94 -4.87
N ILE A 476 -26.62 12.68 -4.92
CA ILE A 476 -26.24 11.73 -5.97
C ILE A 476 -26.70 12.19 -7.35
N GLU A 477 -27.95 12.67 -7.45
CA GLU A 477 -28.57 13.09 -8.72
C GLU A 477 -27.89 14.31 -9.30
N GLU A 478 -27.47 15.25 -8.47
CA GLU A 478 -26.78 16.48 -8.87
C GLU A 478 -25.42 16.20 -9.52
N TYR A 479 -24.74 15.11 -9.11
CA TYR A 479 -23.44 14.71 -9.66
C TYR A 479 -23.52 13.77 -10.87
N CYS A 480 -24.71 13.34 -11.34
CA CYS A 480 -24.83 12.43 -12.47
C CYS A 480 -24.23 13.02 -13.76
N GLU A 481 -24.58 14.26 -14.12
CA GLU A 481 -24.03 14.90 -15.32
C GLU A 481 -22.50 15.06 -15.24
N GLN A 482 -21.97 15.36 -14.07
CA GLN A 482 -20.53 15.49 -13.84
C GLN A 482 -19.80 14.16 -14.07
N LYS A 483 -20.34 13.06 -13.58
CA LYS A 483 -19.81 11.70 -13.79
C LYS A 483 -19.88 11.28 -15.25
N ASP A 484 -20.99 11.52 -15.92
CA ASP A 484 -21.15 11.18 -17.34
C ASP A 484 -20.18 11.98 -18.22
N MET A 485 -19.98 13.26 -17.91
CA MET A 485 -18.97 14.09 -18.57
C MET A 485 -17.56 13.54 -18.35
N TYR A 486 -17.24 13.10 -17.12
CA TYR A 486 -15.96 12.52 -16.79
C TYR A 486 -15.70 11.23 -17.57
N LEU A 487 -16.66 10.29 -17.57
CA LEU A 487 -16.58 9.04 -18.30
C LEU A 487 -16.43 9.27 -19.81
N THR A 488 -17.20 10.20 -20.38
CA THR A 488 -17.12 10.55 -21.82
C THR A 488 -15.74 11.07 -22.20
N LEU A 489 -15.11 11.87 -21.34
CA LEU A 489 -13.80 12.47 -21.60
C LEU A 489 -12.63 11.52 -21.41
N HIS A 490 -12.77 10.54 -20.53
CA HIS A 490 -11.68 9.70 -20.09
C HIS A 490 -11.88 8.23 -20.51
N CYS A 491 -13.01 7.62 -20.17
CA CYS A 491 -13.26 6.20 -20.37
C CYS A 491 -14.62 5.92 -21.02
N PRO A 492 -14.88 6.40 -22.27
CA PRO A 492 -16.18 6.23 -22.91
C PRO A 492 -16.58 4.75 -23.06
N TRP A 493 -15.63 3.83 -23.09
CA TRP A 493 -15.85 2.38 -23.18
C TRP A 493 -16.45 1.76 -21.88
N LEU A 494 -16.52 2.51 -20.78
CA LEU A 494 -17.20 2.09 -19.54
C LEU A 494 -18.67 2.51 -19.49
N MET A 495 -19.14 3.30 -20.44
CA MET A 495 -20.54 3.71 -20.53
C MET A 495 -21.47 2.61 -21.09
N ASP A 496 -20.88 1.60 -21.76
CA ASP A 496 -21.56 0.41 -22.26
C ASP A 496 -21.65 -0.68 -21.17
#